data_a959ef5af875e97b1a6a3166a8061e61
#
_entry.id   a959ef5af875e97b1a6a3166a8061e61
#
_cell.length_a   1.000
_cell.length_b   1.000
_cell.length_c   1.000
_cell.angle_alpha   90.00
_cell.angle_beta   90.00
_cell.angle_gamma   90.00
#
_symmetry.space_group_name_H-M   'P 1'
#
loop_
_entity.id
_entity.type
_entity.pdbx_description
1 polymer ?
#
loop_
_entity_poly.entity_id
_entity_poly.type
_entity_poly.pdbx_seq_one_letter_code
_entity_poly.pdbx_strand_id
1 'polypeptide(L)'
;MVDTLKNSKEFLEVISKGHKFKNSGFIFYFFKNNVEGAKIGISIKKKTGNAVYRNKLKRQIKNLIGSNIHKLKGLNVVIVNYEERAQPVKFNKLKIIFEKFFNEVKSL
;
A
#
# COMPACT_ATOMS: atom_id res chain seq x y z
N MET A 1 0.02 3.31 -15.64
CA MET A 1 0.90 4.16 -14.84
C MET A 1 0.27 4.45 -13.49
N VAL A 2 1.05 4.35 -12.43
CA VAL A 2 0.56 4.59 -11.07
C VAL A 2 0.93 6.01 -10.66
N ASP A 3 -0.08 6.83 -10.33
CA ASP A 3 0.18 8.15 -9.77
C ASP A 3 0.55 8.02 -8.30
N THR A 4 1.56 8.75 -7.90
CA THR A 4 2.05 8.73 -6.52
C THR A 4 1.47 9.90 -5.74
N LEU A 5 1.10 9.67 -4.49
CA LEU A 5 0.76 10.74 -3.57
C LEU A 5 2.04 11.53 -3.25
N LYS A 6 2.01 12.84 -3.51
CA LYS A 6 3.25 13.64 -3.56
C LYS A 6 3.57 14.44 -2.31
N ASN A 7 2.64 14.62 -1.40
CA ASN A 7 2.90 15.45 -0.22
C ASN A 7 2.26 14.89 1.04
N SER A 8 2.73 15.37 2.17
CA SER A 8 2.29 14.92 3.49
C SER A 8 0.80 15.16 3.72
N LYS A 9 0.25 16.22 3.14
CA LYS A 9 -1.17 16.55 3.29
C LYS A 9 -2.05 15.49 2.65
N GLU A 10 -1.69 15.01 1.45
CA GLU A 10 -2.44 13.95 0.76
C GLU A 10 -2.38 12.65 1.54
N PHE A 11 -1.20 12.29 2.08
CA PHE A 11 -1.04 11.13 2.93
C PHE A 11 -1.95 11.19 4.15
N LEU A 12 -1.91 12.32 4.87
CA LEU A 12 -2.70 12.51 6.09
C LEU A 12 -4.19 12.45 5.80
N GLU A 13 -4.62 12.98 4.67
CA GLU A 13 -6.03 12.94 4.28
C GLU A 13 -6.51 11.50 4.11
N VAL A 14 -5.74 10.66 3.42
CA VAL A 14 -6.09 9.25 3.22
C VAL A 14 -6.13 8.52 4.56
N ILE A 15 -5.13 8.75 5.41
CA ILE A 15 -5.04 8.10 6.72
C ILE A 15 -6.21 8.49 7.62
N SER A 16 -6.61 9.77 7.60
CA SER A 16 -7.65 10.27 8.50
C SER A 16 -9.07 9.96 8.02
N LYS A 17 -9.29 9.93 6.69
CA LYS A 17 -10.62 9.74 6.11
C LYS A 17 -10.87 8.36 5.55
N GLY A 18 -9.82 7.61 5.29
CA GLY A 18 -9.92 6.34 4.58
C GLY A 18 -10.41 5.18 5.44
N HIS A 19 -10.88 4.16 4.75
CA HIS A 19 -11.07 2.84 5.35
C HIS A 19 -9.71 2.27 5.72
N LYS A 20 -9.68 1.42 6.73
CA LYS A 20 -8.44 0.86 7.24
C LYS A 20 -8.49 -0.67 7.21
N PHE A 21 -7.50 -1.29 6.60
CA PHE A 21 -7.36 -2.74 6.57
C PHE A 21 -5.96 -3.11 7.06
N LYS A 22 -5.87 -3.92 8.12
CA LYS A 22 -4.59 -4.37 8.69
C LYS A 22 -4.37 -5.84 8.36
N ASN A 23 -3.16 -6.18 7.95
CA ASN A 23 -2.79 -7.58 7.72
C ASN A 23 -1.26 -7.75 7.81
N SER A 24 -0.81 -8.62 8.70
CA SER A 24 0.58 -9.09 8.76
C SER A 24 1.63 -7.97 8.76
N GLY A 25 1.41 -6.93 9.54
CA GLY A 25 2.36 -5.82 9.68
C GLY A 25 2.19 -4.72 8.65
N PHE A 26 1.16 -4.82 7.81
CA PHE A 26 0.79 -3.79 6.85
C PHE A 26 -0.54 -3.16 7.23
N ILE A 27 -0.66 -1.85 7.01
CA ILE A 27 -1.93 -1.15 7.11
C ILE A 27 -2.21 -0.53 5.75
N PHE A 28 -3.41 -0.77 5.23
CA PHE A 28 -3.87 -0.20 3.97
C PHE A 28 -4.98 0.80 4.29
N TYR A 29 -4.76 2.08 3.95
CA TYR A 29 -5.78 3.12 4.07
C TYR A 29 -6.26 3.44 2.66
N PHE A 30 -7.57 3.52 2.45
CA PHE A 30 -8.10 3.79 1.11
C PHE A 30 -9.46 4.46 1.16
N PHE A 31 -9.71 5.36 0.18
CA PHE A 31 -11.04 5.96 0.02
C PHE A 31 -11.25 6.37 -1.45
N LYS A 32 -12.52 6.54 -1.81
CA LYS A 32 -12.89 6.93 -3.18
C LYS A 32 -12.54 8.39 -3.44
N ASN A 33 -11.98 8.67 -4.62
CA ASN A 33 -11.44 9.99 -4.95
C ASN A 33 -12.16 10.72 -6.08
N ASN A 34 -13.21 10.24 -6.64
CA ASN A 34 -13.98 10.91 -7.71
C ASN A 34 -13.20 11.16 -9.01
N VAL A 35 -12.04 10.52 -9.20
CA VAL A 35 -11.29 10.55 -10.45
C VAL A 35 -11.12 9.14 -10.98
N GLU A 36 -10.76 8.98 -12.25
CA GLU A 36 -10.64 7.64 -12.84
C GLU A 36 -9.38 6.89 -12.41
N GLY A 37 -8.32 7.62 -12.11
CA GLY A 37 -7.04 7.01 -11.75
C GLY A 37 -6.94 6.61 -10.30
N ALA A 38 -5.88 5.91 -9.98
CA ALA A 38 -5.53 5.57 -8.60
C ALA A 38 -4.32 6.40 -8.18
N LYS A 39 -4.32 6.88 -6.93
CA LYS A 39 -3.17 7.55 -6.34
C LYS A 39 -2.66 6.71 -5.19
N ILE A 40 -1.39 6.34 -5.23
CA ILE A 40 -0.81 5.38 -4.29
C ILE A 40 0.35 6.02 -3.54
N GLY A 41 0.31 5.89 -2.22
CA GLY A 41 1.44 6.26 -1.37
C GLY A 41 1.96 5.04 -0.63
N ILE A 42 3.27 4.93 -0.51
CA ILE A 42 3.91 3.80 0.16
C ILE A 42 4.83 4.36 1.24
N SER A 43 4.62 3.93 2.49
CA SER A 43 5.45 4.32 3.61
C SER A 43 5.99 3.06 4.29
N ILE A 44 7.31 2.89 4.26
CA ILE A 44 7.97 1.78 4.93
C ILE A 44 8.80 2.37 6.07
N LYS A 45 8.44 2.02 7.31
CA LYS A 45 9.11 2.58 8.48
C LYS A 45 10.56 2.08 8.56
N LYS A 46 11.46 2.94 9.03
CA LYS A 46 12.89 2.62 9.12
C LYS A 46 13.15 1.38 9.98
N LYS A 47 12.35 1.17 11.01
CA LYS A 47 12.51 0.03 11.92
C LYS A 47 12.21 -1.33 11.28
N THR A 48 11.58 -1.35 10.10
CA THR A 48 11.23 -2.62 9.45
C THR A 48 12.43 -3.34 8.85
N GLY A 49 13.52 -2.63 8.60
CA GLY A 49 14.74 -3.22 8.07
C GLY A 49 15.70 -2.18 7.54
N ASN A 50 16.83 -2.63 6.99
CA ASN A 50 17.84 -1.74 6.41
C ASN A 50 17.38 -1.14 5.08
N ALA A 51 18.16 -0.19 4.54
CA ALA A 51 17.80 0.51 3.31
C ALA A 51 17.67 -0.42 2.10
N VAL A 52 18.53 -1.45 2.01
CA VAL A 52 18.48 -2.41 0.90
C VAL A 52 17.15 -3.18 0.93
N TYR A 53 16.78 -3.69 2.09
CA TYR A 53 15.50 -4.39 2.26
C TYR A 53 14.32 -3.48 1.96
N ARG A 54 14.31 -2.27 2.52
CA ARG A 54 13.21 -1.34 2.33
C ARG A 54 13.02 -0.95 0.86
N ASN A 55 14.11 -0.74 0.14
CA ASN A 55 14.05 -0.42 -1.29
C ASN A 55 13.51 -1.59 -2.11
N LYS A 56 13.95 -2.81 -1.79
CA LYS A 56 13.46 -4.02 -2.45
C LYS A 56 11.97 -4.21 -2.20
N LEU A 57 11.53 -4.05 -0.96
CA LEU A 57 10.13 -4.19 -0.58
C LEU A 57 9.26 -3.16 -1.31
N LYS A 58 9.71 -1.91 -1.35
CA LYS A 58 9.00 -0.85 -2.05
C LYS A 58 8.83 -1.16 -3.53
N ARG A 59 9.89 -1.67 -4.16
CA ARG A 59 9.84 -2.07 -5.58
C ARG A 59 8.85 -3.22 -5.80
N GLN A 60 8.86 -4.22 -4.92
CA GLN A 60 7.95 -5.35 -5.02
C GLN A 60 6.49 -4.89 -4.84
N ILE A 61 6.24 -4.00 -3.90
CA ILE A 61 4.90 -3.42 -3.68
C ILE A 61 4.43 -2.67 -4.92
N LYS A 62 5.30 -1.85 -5.52
CA LYS A 62 4.97 -1.13 -6.75
C LYS A 62 4.60 -2.08 -7.89
N ASN A 63 5.32 -3.20 -8.01
CA ASN A 63 5.01 -4.19 -9.03
C ASN A 63 3.65 -4.84 -8.81
N LEU A 64 3.32 -5.20 -7.57
CA LEU A 64 2.02 -5.80 -7.25
C LEU A 64 0.88 -4.82 -7.50
N ILE A 65 1.06 -3.56 -7.12
CA ILE A 65 0.06 -2.52 -7.35
C ILE A 65 -0.11 -2.28 -8.86
N GLY A 66 1.00 -2.17 -9.60
CA GLY A 66 0.95 -1.93 -11.05
C GLY A 66 0.23 -3.03 -11.80
N SER A 67 0.48 -4.29 -11.44
CA SER A 67 -0.18 -5.44 -12.06
C SER A 67 -1.68 -5.52 -11.76
N ASN A 68 -2.14 -4.84 -10.71
CA ASN A 68 -3.54 -4.87 -10.27
C ASN A 68 -4.17 -3.49 -10.23
N ILE A 69 -3.60 -2.53 -10.94
CA ILE A 69 -4.01 -1.13 -10.85
C ILE A 69 -5.49 -0.92 -11.23
N HIS A 70 -6.01 -1.74 -12.13
CA HIS A 70 -7.41 -1.68 -12.53
C HIS A 70 -8.37 -1.96 -11.37
N LYS A 71 -7.91 -2.68 -10.36
CA LYS A 71 -8.72 -2.98 -9.15
C LYS A 71 -8.81 -1.78 -8.21
N LEU A 72 -7.96 -0.78 -8.41
CA LEU A 72 -7.83 0.39 -7.53
C LEU A 72 -8.32 1.68 -8.17
N LYS A 73 -8.96 1.61 -9.33
CA LYS A 73 -9.49 2.80 -10.01
C LYS A 73 -10.40 3.60 -9.09
N GLY A 74 -10.21 4.91 -9.10
CA GLY A 74 -11.01 5.83 -8.31
C GLY A 74 -10.68 5.82 -6.82
N LEU A 75 -9.54 5.26 -6.43
CA LEU A 75 -9.12 5.20 -5.03
C LEU A 75 -7.82 5.96 -4.79
N ASN A 76 -7.74 6.59 -3.63
CA ASN A 76 -6.48 7.00 -3.03
C ASN A 76 -6.12 5.95 -1.99
N VAL A 77 -4.89 5.43 -2.06
CA VAL A 77 -4.44 4.34 -1.20
C VAL A 77 -3.11 4.72 -0.56
N VAL A 78 -2.99 4.52 0.74
CA VAL A 78 -1.71 4.61 1.46
C VAL A 78 -1.41 3.26 2.08
N ILE A 79 -0.24 2.72 1.77
CA ILE A 79 0.22 1.45 2.28
C ILE A 79 1.35 1.72 3.27
N VAL A 80 1.17 1.28 4.51
CA VAL A 80 2.17 1.47 5.56
C VAL A 80 2.67 0.12 6.04
N ASN A 81 3.97 -0.10 5.96
CA ASN A 81 4.63 -1.22 6.61
C ASN A 81 5.28 -0.69 7.90
N TYR A 82 4.83 -1.18 9.04
CA TYR A 82 5.24 -0.65 10.34
C TYR A 82 5.89 -1.69 11.26
N GLU A 83 5.80 -2.97 10.91
CA GLU A 83 6.27 -4.03 11.80
C GLU A 83 7.75 -4.31 11.59
N GLU A 84 8.52 -4.32 12.71
CA GLU A 84 9.90 -4.76 12.70
C GLU A 84 9.92 -6.27 12.53
N ARG A 85 10.78 -6.76 11.64
CA ARG A 85 10.86 -8.19 11.35
C ARG A 85 12.30 -8.69 11.51
N ALA A 86 12.43 -9.84 12.14
CA ALA A 86 13.72 -10.54 12.21
C ALA A 86 14.17 -11.03 10.83
N GLN A 87 13.19 -11.31 9.95
CA GLN A 87 13.47 -11.81 8.59
C GLN A 87 12.63 -11.05 7.55
N PRO A 88 13.16 -10.86 6.33
CA PRO A 88 12.43 -10.20 5.26
C PRO A 88 11.14 -10.93 4.92
N VAL A 89 10.12 -10.18 4.51
CA VAL A 89 8.88 -10.77 3.99
C VAL A 89 9.17 -11.39 2.63
N LYS A 90 8.86 -12.68 2.48
CA LYS A 90 9.01 -13.36 1.21
C LYS A 90 7.96 -12.87 0.21
N PHE A 91 8.33 -12.81 -1.06
CA PHE A 91 7.44 -12.29 -2.11
C PHE A 91 6.11 -13.04 -2.17
N ASN A 92 6.13 -14.37 -2.02
CA ASN A 92 4.90 -15.17 -2.04
C ASN A 92 3.92 -14.76 -0.93
N LYS A 93 4.45 -14.49 0.26
CA LYS A 93 3.62 -14.02 1.38
C LYS A 93 3.11 -12.61 1.12
N LEU A 94 3.94 -11.76 0.54
CA LEU A 94 3.55 -10.40 0.17
C LEU A 94 2.39 -10.42 -0.82
N LYS A 95 2.44 -11.30 -1.81
CA LYS A 95 1.35 -11.47 -2.77
C LYS A 95 0.04 -11.84 -2.08
N ILE A 96 0.08 -12.75 -1.12
CA ILE A 96 -1.10 -13.17 -0.36
C ILE A 96 -1.68 -12.00 0.43
N ILE A 97 -0.83 -11.21 1.08
CA ILE A 97 -1.26 -10.03 1.83
C ILE A 97 -2.00 -9.05 0.91
N PHE A 98 -1.45 -8.80 -0.28
CA PHE A 98 -2.04 -7.86 -1.23
C PHE A 98 -3.31 -8.41 -1.86
N GLU A 99 -3.40 -9.72 -2.10
CA GLU A 99 -4.63 -10.34 -2.58
C GLU A 99 -5.78 -10.13 -1.59
N LYS A 100 -5.50 -10.26 -0.31
CA LYS A 100 -6.51 -10.01 0.74
C LYS A 100 -6.95 -8.55 0.73
N PHE A 101 -6.02 -7.62 0.52
CA PHE A 101 -6.35 -6.21 0.40
C PHE A 101 -7.24 -5.94 -0.83
N PHE A 102 -6.90 -6.51 -1.98
CA PHE A 102 -7.71 -6.33 -3.18
C PHE A 102 -9.13 -6.88 -3.01
N ASN A 103 -9.27 -8.00 -2.29
CA ASN A 103 -10.59 -8.54 -1.97
C ASN A 103 -11.37 -7.61 -1.04
N GLU A 104 -10.69 -6.99 -0.10
CA GLU A 104 -11.32 -6.01 0.80
C GLU A 104 -11.83 -4.79 0.03
N VAL A 105 -11.07 -4.33 -0.95
CA VAL A 105 -11.47 -3.21 -1.82
C VAL A 105 -12.74 -3.53 -2.60
N LYS A 106 -12.91 -4.77 -3.02
CA LYS A 106 -14.13 -5.20 -3.76
C LYS A 106 -15.39 -5.06 -2.93
N SER A 107 -15.28 -5.03 -1.61
CA SER A 107 -16.42 -4.90 -0.71
C SER A 107 -16.96 -3.48 -0.60
N LEU A 108 -16.28 -2.51 -1.17
CA LEU A 108 -16.73 -1.11 -1.13
C LEU A 108 -18.00 -0.89 -1.91
#